data_1825377429de8ee7e8593881dedff026
#
_entry.id   1825377429de8ee7e8593881dedff026
#
_cell.length_a   1.000
_cell.length_b   1.000
_cell.length_c   1.000
_cell.angle_alpha   90.00
_cell.angle_beta   90.00
_cell.angle_gamma   90.00
#
_symmetry.space_group_name_H-M   'P 1'
#
loop_
_entity.id
_entity.type
_entity.pdbx_description
1 polymer ?
#
loop_
_entity_poly.entity_id
_entity_poly.type
_entity_poly.pdbx_seq_one_letter_code
_entity_poly.pdbx_strand_id
1 'polypeptide(L)'
;MDISGKIVFITTHSEMMYFTFKYKVEAMDYIIKDNINDLQKRIIAALEQAKKHYQEDKNDQKERIKIIINKQVRVFPLNEVMFIETSQVPHKLILHLSQNTIEFYGKIHEIESLSSSLIRIHKSVVVNIGNIATIDRRKYMAVMKNGESCPIAIRKISMLKRRLS
;
A
#
# COMPACT_ATOMS: atom_id res chain seq x y z
N MET A 1 -9.07 21.62 -0.81
CA MET A 1 -9.82 21.28 -2.02
C MET A 1 -9.23 19.98 -2.52
N ASP A 2 -10.01 18.90 -2.53
CA ASP A 2 -9.50 17.59 -2.96
C ASP A 2 -9.30 17.59 -4.47
N ILE A 3 -8.03 17.61 -4.91
CA ILE A 3 -7.62 17.73 -6.32
C ILE A 3 -7.71 16.37 -7.05
N SER A 4 -8.07 15.29 -6.33
CA SER A 4 -8.08 13.92 -6.88
C SER A 4 -9.46 13.44 -7.35
N GLY A 5 -10.50 14.25 -7.24
CA GLY A 5 -11.86 13.90 -7.66
C GLY A 5 -11.95 13.68 -9.18
N LYS A 6 -12.52 12.56 -9.61
CA LYS A 6 -12.82 12.30 -11.04
C LYS A 6 -14.19 12.84 -11.38
N ILE A 7 -14.30 13.58 -12.46
CA ILE A 7 -15.55 14.24 -12.91
C ILE A 7 -16.18 13.39 -14.01
N VAL A 8 -17.48 13.06 -13.85
CA VAL A 8 -18.30 12.44 -14.89
C VAL A 8 -19.50 13.35 -15.12
N PHE A 9 -19.69 13.80 -16.36
CA PHE A 9 -20.87 14.56 -16.74
C PHE A 9 -21.99 13.62 -17.17
N ILE A 10 -23.19 13.83 -16.66
CA ILE A 10 -24.39 13.09 -17.04
C ILE A 10 -25.47 14.09 -17.43
N THR A 11 -25.77 14.20 -18.74
CA THR A 11 -26.64 15.25 -19.28
C THR A 11 -27.44 14.76 -20.48
N THR A 12 -28.51 15.51 -20.83
CA THR A 12 -29.27 15.35 -22.08
C THR A 12 -28.67 16.15 -23.23
N HIS A 13 -27.70 17.02 -22.95
CA HIS A 13 -27.14 17.99 -23.90
C HIS A 13 -25.79 17.48 -24.46
N SER A 14 -25.83 16.81 -25.61
CA SER A 14 -24.61 16.32 -26.30
C SER A 14 -23.72 17.46 -26.79
N GLU A 15 -24.32 18.61 -27.16
CA GLU A 15 -23.59 19.77 -27.64
C GLU A 15 -22.68 20.41 -26.57
N MET A 16 -22.95 20.17 -25.29
CA MET A 16 -22.15 20.69 -24.19
C MET A 16 -20.80 19.96 -24.02
N MET A 17 -20.63 18.80 -24.66
CA MET A 17 -19.36 18.05 -24.63
C MET A 17 -18.19 18.91 -25.14
N TYR A 18 -18.41 19.74 -26.15
CA TYR A 18 -17.40 20.66 -26.69
C TYR A 18 -16.80 21.59 -25.62
N PHE A 19 -17.63 22.02 -24.66
CA PHE A 19 -17.16 22.94 -23.61
C PHE A 19 -16.20 22.29 -22.63
N THR A 20 -16.25 20.99 -22.41
CA THR A 20 -15.27 20.28 -21.56
C THR A 20 -13.87 20.40 -22.16
N PHE A 21 -13.74 20.29 -23.48
CA PHE A 21 -12.49 20.48 -24.19
C PHE A 21 -12.06 21.95 -24.23
N LYS A 22 -13.01 22.87 -24.55
CA LYS A 22 -12.73 24.30 -24.64
C LYS A 22 -12.22 24.88 -23.31
N TYR A 23 -12.78 24.45 -22.20
CA TYR A 23 -12.41 24.93 -20.86
C TYR A 23 -11.40 24.01 -20.16
N LYS A 24 -10.84 23.04 -20.86
CA LYS A 24 -9.84 22.08 -20.33
C LYS A 24 -10.29 21.40 -19.02
N VAL A 25 -11.57 21.06 -18.94
CA VAL A 25 -12.10 20.30 -17.80
C VAL A 25 -11.68 18.85 -18.00
N GLU A 26 -10.86 18.33 -17.09
CA GLU A 26 -10.43 16.94 -17.10
C GLU A 26 -11.58 16.02 -16.62
N ALA A 27 -12.56 15.82 -17.50
CA ALA A 27 -13.64 14.88 -17.25
C ALA A 27 -13.18 13.45 -17.58
N MET A 28 -13.48 12.51 -16.70
CA MET A 28 -13.19 11.09 -16.91
C MET A 28 -14.16 10.49 -17.95
N ASP A 29 -15.43 10.90 -17.93
CA ASP A 29 -16.43 10.44 -18.88
C ASP A 29 -17.54 11.50 -19.08
N TYR A 30 -18.27 11.37 -20.20
CA TYR A 30 -19.40 12.22 -20.57
C TYR A 30 -20.55 11.34 -21.05
N ILE A 31 -21.59 11.17 -20.21
CA ILE A 31 -22.71 10.27 -20.44
C ILE A 31 -23.94 11.06 -20.88
N ILE A 32 -24.46 10.75 -22.06
CA ILE A 32 -25.69 11.37 -22.57
C ILE A 32 -26.88 10.53 -22.12
N LYS A 33 -27.95 11.21 -21.62
CA LYS A 33 -29.21 10.59 -21.16
C LYS A 33 -30.16 10.37 -22.34
N ASP A 34 -29.76 9.58 -23.32
CA ASP A 34 -30.57 9.29 -24.50
C ASP A 34 -31.41 8.02 -24.36
N ASN A 35 -30.92 7.04 -23.61
CA ASN A 35 -31.58 5.77 -23.35
C ASN A 35 -31.38 5.32 -21.90
N ILE A 36 -32.47 5.11 -21.15
CA ILE A 36 -32.42 4.75 -19.72
C ILE A 36 -31.78 3.41 -19.49
N ASN A 37 -31.97 2.41 -20.36
CA ASN A 37 -31.40 1.08 -20.20
C ASN A 37 -29.88 1.09 -20.43
N ASP A 38 -29.40 1.94 -21.32
CA ASP A 38 -27.98 2.10 -21.60
C ASP A 38 -27.30 2.99 -20.56
N LEU A 39 -28.03 3.99 -20.04
CA LEU A 39 -27.56 4.92 -19.02
C LEU A 39 -27.04 4.19 -17.77
N GLN A 40 -27.78 3.21 -17.25
CA GLN A 40 -27.36 2.43 -16.08
C GLN A 40 -26.05 1.68 -16.32
N LYS A 41 -25.92 1.03 -17.47
CA LYS A 41 -24.67 0.30 -17.83
C LYS A 41 -23.47 1.24 -17.92
N ARG A 42 -23.66 2.42 -18.56
CA ARG A 42 -22.60 3.41 -18.69
C ARG A 42 -22.19 4.02 -17.35
N ILE A 43 -23.15 4.30 -16.45
CA ILE A 43 -22.85 4.77 -15.09
C ILE A 43 -22.04 3.71 -14.32
N ILE A 44 -22.44 2.44 -14.37
CA ILE A 44 -21.71 1.36 -13.71
C ILE A 44 -20.29 1.25 -14.25
N ALA A 45 -20.12 1.27 -15.58
CA ALA A 45 -18.80 1.21 -16.20
C ALA A 45 -17.92 2.42 -15.79
N ALA A 46 -18.48 3.63 -15.77
CA ALA A 46 -17.74 4.82 -15.31
C ALA A 46 -17.33 4.72 -13.83
N LEU A 47 -18.20 4.18 -12.95
CA LEU A 47 -17.87 3.94 -11.56
C LEU A 47 -16.77 2.87 -11.38
N GLU A 48 -16.82 1.80 -12.15
CA GLU A 48 -15.78 0.76 -12.14
C GLU A 48 -14.43 1.33 -12.60
N GLN A 49 -14.44 2.14 -13.66
CA GLN A 49 -13.25 2.83 -14.15
C GLN A 49 -12.70 3.82 -13.12
N ALA A 50 -13.58 4.63 -12.49
CA ALA A 50 -13.18 5.53 -11.41
C ALA A 50 -12.55 4.78 -10.24
N LYS A 51 -13.14 3.64 -9.84
CA LYS A 51 -12.61 2.78 -8.77
C LYS A 51 -11.24 2.22 -9.14
N LYS A 52 -11.04 1.80 -10.39
CA LYS A 52 -9.76 1.31 -10.88
C LYS A 52 -8.70 2.41 -10.84
N HIS A 53 -8.98 3.60 -11.37
CA HIS A 53 -8.06 4.76 -11.28
C HIS A 53 -7.75 5.15 -9.84
N TYR A 54 -8.76 5.17 -8.96
CA TYR A 54 -8.53 5.46 -7.54
C TYR A 54 -7.65 4.42 -6.84
N GLN A 55 -7.75 3.15 -7.24
CA GLN A 55 -6.86 2.10 -6.74
C GLN A 55 -5.44 2.20 -7.32
N GLU A 56 -5.31 2.62 -8.59
CA GLU A 56 -4.02 2.90 -9.23
C GLU A 56 -3.34 4.12 -8.61
N ASP A 57 -4.06 5.23 -8.41
CA ASP A 57 -3.57 6.43 -7.73
C ASP A 57 -3.14 6.14 -6.27
N LYS A 58 -3.90 5.29 -5.55
CA LYS A 58 -3.48 4.78 -4.24
C LYS A 58 -2.26 3.86 -4.32
N ASN A 59 -2.07 3.15 -5.41
CA ASN A 59 -0.88 2.33 -5.64
C ASN A 59 0.36 3.20 -5.90
N ASP A 60 0.22 4.33 -6.58
CA ASP A 60 1.31 5.30 -6.77
C ASP A 60 1.63 6.10 -5.49
N GLN A 61 0.65 6.29 -4.61
CA GLN A 61 0.83 6.87 -3.26
C GLN A 61 1.22 5.83 -2.21
N LYS A 62 1.52 4.58 -2.57
CA LYS A 62 2.02 3.60 -1.61
C LYS A 62 3.27 4.16 -0.95
N GLU A 63 3.20 4.26 0.35
CA GLU A 63 4.35 4.61 1.17
C GLU A 63 5.55 3.77 0.73
N ARG A 64 6.68 4.42 0.47
CA ARG A 64 7.89 3.79 -0.02
C ARG A 64 8.99 3.97 1.01
N ILE A 65 9.76 2.94 1.27
CA ILE A 65 10.96 3.03 2.09
C ILE A 65 12.21 3.07 1.22
N LYS A 66 13.21 3.83 1.69
CA LYS A 66 14.51 3.93 1.03
C LYS A 66 15.54 3.20 1.87
N ILE A 67 16.26 2.26 1.26
CA ILE A 67 17.32 1.48 1.92
C ILE A 67 18.60 1.61 1.08
N ILE A 68 19.71 1.82 1.74
CA ILE A 68 21.04 1.86 1.08
C ILE A 68 21.56 0.44 0.97
N ILE A 69 21.76 -0.04 -0.25
CA ILE A 69 22.30 -1.35 -0.56
C ILE A 69 23.49 -1.17 -1.50
N ASN A 70 24.66 -1.63 -1.10
CA ASN A 70 25.89 -1.50 -1.90
C ASN A 70 26.16 -0.05 -2.36
N LYS A 71 26.02 0.92 -1.44
CA LYS A 71 26.18 2.37 -1.70
C LYS A 71 25.14 2.97 -2.68
N GLN A 72 24.11 2.22 -3.06
CA GLN A 72 23.02 2.69 -3.89
C GLN A 72 21.72 2.81 -3.08
N VAL A 73 20.96 3.88 -3.29
CA VAL A 73 19.63 4.02 -2.70
C VAL A 73 18.65 3.18 -3.51
N ARG A 74 18.08 2.16 -2.87
CA ARG A 74 16.96 1.39 -3.43
C ARG A 74 15.66 1.77 -2.76
N VAL A 75 14.60 1.84 -3.55
CA VAL A 75 13.26 2.24 -3.13
C VAL A 75 12.35 1.03 -3.20
N PHE A 76 11.68 0.72 -2.09
CA PHE A 76 10.77 -0.42 -1.99
C PHE A 76 9.37 0.07 -1.64
N PRO A 77 8.31 -0.38 -2.36
CA PRO A 77 6.94 -0.17 -1.94
C PRO A 77 6.71 -0.83 -0.58
N LEU A 78 6.20 -0.09 0.39
CA LEU A 78 6.05 -0.61 1.76
C LEU A 78 5.12 -1.83 1.83
N ASN A 79 4.12 -1.91 0.97
CA ASN A 79 3.21 -3.06 0.90
C ASN A 79 3.89 -4.37 0.45
N GLU A 80 5.07 -4.32 -0.18
CA GLU A 80 5.87 -5.49 -0.51
C GLU A 80 6.78 -5.93 0.65
N VAL A 81 7.03 -5.04 1.61
CA VAL A 81 7.86 -5.34 2.78
C VAL A 81 7.07 -6.16 3.79
N MET A 82 7.52 -7.37 4.06
CA MET A 82 6.95 -8.23 5.10
C MET A 82 7.56 -7.89 6.46
N PHE A 83 8.84 -8.13 6.61
CA PHE A 83 9.58 -7.80 7.82
C PHE A 83 11.07 -7.64 7.51
N ILE A 84 11.80 -7.10 8.47
CA ILE A 84 13.25 -6.97 8.43
C ILE A 84 13.81 -7.58 9.70
N GLU A 85 14.83 -8.43 9.56
CA GLU A 85 15.47 -9.05 10.71
C GLU A 85 17.00 -8.90 10.68
N THR A 86 17.63 -9.11 11.84
CA THR A 86 19.09 -9.17 11.92
C THR A 86 19.59 -10.48 11.35
N SER A 87 20.59 -10.41 10.47
CA SER A 87 21.33 -11.59 9.99
C SER A 87 22.25 -12.16 11.08
N GLN A 88 22.76 -13.36 10.85
CA GLN A 88 23.85 -13.94 11.67
C GLN A 88 25.17 -13.19 11.46
N VAL A 89 25.32 -12.50 10.33
CA VAL A 89 26.51 -11.68 10.06
C VAL A 89 26.36 -10.33 10.77
N PRO A 90 27.36 -9.89 11.56
CA PRO A 90 27.30 -8.61 12.25
C PRO A 90 27.01 -7.44 11.31
N HIS A 91 26.16 -6.52 11.76
CA HIS A 91 25.73 -5.32 11.03
C HIS A 91 24.96 -5.58 9.72
N LYS A 92 24.62 -6.83 9.39
CA LYS A 92 23.73 -7.16 8.28
C LYS A 92 22.29 -7.36 8.74
N LEU A 93 21.39 -6.90 7.90
CA LEU A 93 19.94 -7.10 8.02
C LEU A 93 19.44 -7.87 6.79
N ILE A 94 18.35 -8.59 6.96
CA ILE A 94 17.63 -9.30 5.90
C ILE A 94 16.28 -8.63 5.74
N LEU A 95 16.01 -8.05 4.57
CA LEU A 95 14.72 -7.54 4.16
C LEU A 95 13.93 -8.66 3.48
N HIS A 96 12.82 -9.06 4.10
CA HIS A 96 11.88 -10.02 3.52
C HIS A 96 10.80 -9.26 2.76
N LEU A 97 10.75 -9.48 1.46
CA LEU A 97 9.72 -8.97 0.56
C LEU A 97 8.68 -10.05 0.27
N SER A 98 7.64 -9.72 -0.48
CA SER A 98 6.56 -10.65 -0.82
C SER A 98 7.05 -11.93 -1.51
N GLN A 99 8.13 -11.86 -2.31
CA GLN A 99 8.61 -12.96 -3.14
C GLN A 99 10.11 -13.26 -3.01
N ASN A 100 10.88 -12.39 -2.40
CA ASN A 100 12.33 -12.53 -2.28
C ASN A 100 12.88 -11.90 -1.00
N THR A 101 14.15 -12.16 -0.72
CA THR A 101 14.89 -11.56 0.40
C THR A 101 16.11 -10.81 -0.11
N ILE A 102 16.51 -9.75 0.59
CA ILE A 102 17.66 -8.94 0.26
C ILE A 102 18.48 -8.69 1.53
N GLU A 103 19.77 -9.00 1.48
CA GLU A 103 20.69 -8.64 2.56
C GLU A 103 21.30 -7.26 2.34
N PHE A 104 21.44 -6.49 3.42
CA PHE A 104 22.06 -5.18 3.39
C PHE A 104 22.70 -4.84 4.75
N TYR A 105 23.64 -3.91 4.74
CA TYR A 105 24.24 -3.40 5.97
C TYR A 105 23.37 -2.30 6.58
N GLY A 106 23.11 -2.40 7.89
CA GLY A 106 22.27 -1.43 8.61
C GLY A 106 22.08 -1.79 10.07
N LYS A 107 21.32 -0.94 10.77
CA LYS A 107 20.99 -1.14 12.18
C LYS A 107 19.48 -1.29 12.33
N ILE A 108 19.04 -2.33 13.03
CA ILE A 108 17.61 -2.65 13.16
C ILE A 108 16.77 -1.52 13.80
N HIS A 109 17.37 -0.70 14.66
CA HIS A 109 16.66 0.41 15.28
C HIS A 109 16.42 1.60 14.32
N GLU A 110 17.20 1.73 13.26
CA GLU A 110 17.01 2.77 12.23
C GLU A 110 15.85 2.43 11.31
N ILE A 111 15.54 1.13 11.14
CA ILE A 111 14.45 0.66 10.27
C ILE A 111 13.07 1.11 10.77
N GLU A 112 12.85 1.12 12.08
CA GLU A 112 11.58 1.52 12.68
C GLU A 112 11.22 2.99 12.36
N SER A 113 12.21 3.84 12.13
CA SER A 113 12.00 5.25 11.79
C SER A 113 11.66 5.51 10.32
N LEU A 114 11.78 4.50 9.44
CA LEU A 114 11.51 4.65 8.01
C LEU A 114 10.01 4.78 7.69
N SER A 115 9.13 4.27 8.54
CA SER A 115 7.69 4.33 8.38
C SER A 115 6.96 4.05 9.69
N SER A 116 5.80 4.70 9.89
CA SER A 116 4.91 4.44 11.02
C SER A 116 4.30 3.04 11.01
N SER A 117 4.30 2.37 9.85
CA SER A 117 3.83 1.00 9.67
C SER A 117 4.89 -0.04 10.03
N LEU A 118 6.16 0.36 10.16
CA LEU A 118 7.25 -0.51 10.57
C LEU A 118 7.39 -0.51 12.09
N ILE A 119 7.17 -1.66 12.70
CA ILE A 119 7.12 -1.79 14.17
C ILE A 119 8.08 -2.87 14.63
N ARG A 120 8.91 -2.51 15.61
CA ARG A 120 9.81 -3.46 16.25
C ARG A 120 9.05 -4.36 17.22
N ILE A 121 8.92 -5.63 16.87
CA ILE A 121 8.18 -6.64 17.65
C ILE A 121 9.10 -7.60 18.43
N HIS A 122 10.36 -7.67 18.03
CA HIS A 122 11.40 -8.47 18.70
C HIS A 122 12.72 -7.70 18.74
N LYS A 123 13.66 -8.12 19.56
CA LYS A 123 15.01 -7.50 19.62
C LYS A 123 15.71 -7.49 18.25
N SER A 124 15.40 -8.48 17.40
CA SER A 124 16.00 -8.71 16.08
C SER A 124 15.01 -8.51 14.93
N VAL A 125 13.73 -8.13 15.15
CA VAL A 125 12.72 -8.10 14.10
C VAL A 125 11.90 -6.83 14.14
N VAL A 126 11.76 -6.19 12.97
CA VAL A 126 10.82 -5.11 12.66
C VAL A 126 9.86 -5.63 11.58
N VAL A 127 8.55 -5.56 11.81
CA VAL A 127 7.53 -5.99 10.84
C VAL A 127 6.79 -4.81 10.23
N ASN A 128 6.30 -5.00 9.01
CA ASN A 128 5.23 -4.17 8.49
C ASN A 128 3.89 -4.66 9.05
N ILE A 129 3.26 -3.84 9.89
CA ILE A 129 2.00 -4.21 10.55
C ILE A 129 0.87 -4.49 9.55
N GLY A 130 0.85 -3.78 8.42
CA GLY A 130 -0.14 -3.97 7.35
C GLY A 130 -0.04 -5.32 6.64
N ASN A 131 1.10 -6.03 6.80
CA ASN A 131 1.35 -7.34 6.18
C ASN A 131 1.31 -8.51 7.15
N ILE A 132 0.92 -8.29 8.41
CA ILE A 132 0.64 -9.38 9.34
C ILE A 132 -0.69 -10.03 8.96
N ALA A 133 -0.69 -11.33 8.68
CA ALA A 133 -1.89 -12.11 8.43
C ALA A 133 -2.52 -12.59 9.74
N THR A 134 -1.70 -13.13 10.68
CA THR A 134 -2.18 -13.63 11.97
C THR A 134 -1.07 -13.64 13.03
N ILE A 135 -1.45 -13.79 14.28
CA ILE A 135 -0.54 -13.93 15.42
C ILE A 135 -0.78 -15.27 16.09
N ASP A 136 0.22 -16.17 16.02
CA ASP A 136 0.24 -17.41 16.80
C ASP A 136 0.76 -17.10 18.21
N ARG A 137 -0.17 -17.05 19.18
CA ARG A 137 0.16 -16.75 20.58
C ARG A 137 0.87 -17.91 21.29
N ARG A 138 0.60 -19.14 20.89
CA ARG A 138 1.20 -20.32 21.54
C ARG A 138 2.68 -20.42 21.20
N LYS A 139 3.02 -20.07 19.96
CA LYS A 139 4.40 -20.09 19.44
C LYS A 139 5.10 -18.75 19.54
N TYR A 140 4.42 -17.67 19.94
CA TYR A 140 4.93 -16.30 19.95
C TYR A 140 5.48 -15.87 18.58
N MET A 141 4.71 -16.14 17.51
CA MET A 141 5.10 -15.86 16.13
C MET A 141 4.07 -14.95 15.46
N ALA A 142 4.55 -14.03 14.62
CA ALA A 142 3.73 -13.34 13.62
C ALA A 142 3.83 -14.11 12.31
N VAL A 143 2.69 -14.41 11.70
CA VAL A 143 2.62 -15.00 10.36
C VAL A 143 2.28 -13.89 9.39
N MET A 144 3.11 -13.72 8.37
CA MET A 144 2.98 -12.68 7.35
C MET A 144 2.06 -13.15 6.21
N LYS A 145 1.57 -12.22 5.39
CA LYS A 145 0.68 -12.52 4.26
C LYS A 145 1.32 -13.44 3.20
N ASN A 146 2.65 -13.47 3.10
CA ASN A 146 3.38 -14.39 2.22
C ASN A 146 3.61 -15.78 2.83
N GLY A 147 3.12 -16.04 4.07
CA GLY A 147 3.26 -17.32 4.77
C GLY A 147 4.51 -17.44 5.64
N GLU A 148 5.47 -16.53 5.53
CA GLU A 148 6.64 -16.51 6.41
C GLU A 148 6.24 -16.16 7.85
N SER A 149 7.06 -16.57 8.80
CA SER A 149 6.83 -16.32 10.23
C SER A 149 8.05 -15.72 10.90
N CYS A 150 7.83 -14.80 11.81
CA CYS A 150 8.88 -14.17 12.59
C CYS A 150 8.53 -14.07 14.07
N PRO A 151 9.54 -14.08 15.00
CA PRO A 151 9.30 -14.11 16.44
C PRO A 151 8.76 -12.78 16.97
N ILE A 152 7.87 -12.88 17.97
CA ILE A 152 7.33 -11.75 18.73
C ILE A 152 7.81 -11.82 20.17
N ALA A 153 8.31 -10.72 20.72
CA ALA A 153 8.54 -10.61 22.15
C ALA A 153 7.21 -10.62 22.92
N ILE A 154 7.08 -11.42 23.97
CA ILE A 154 5.84 -11.60 24.74
C ILE A 154 5.18 -10.28 25.10
N ARG A 155 5.97 -9.31 25.59
CA ARG A 155 5.51 -7.96 25.94
C ARG A 155 4.91 -7.14 24.79
N LYS A 156 5.19 -7.53 23.53
CA LYS A 156 4.71 -6.82 22.33
C LYS A 156 3.37 -7.33 21.78
N ILE A 157 2.92 -8.51 22.22
CA ILE A 157 1.69 -9.14 21.74
C ILE A 157 0.46 -8.27 21.99
N SER A 158 0.31 -7.72 23.20
CA SER A 158 -0.84 -6.87 23.57
C SER A 158 -0.88 -5.58 22.75
N MET A 159 0.28 -4.98 22.47
CA MET A 159 0.40 -3.79 21.64
C MET A 159 0.03 -4.08 20.18
N LEU A 160 0.54 -5.19 19.62
CA LEU A 160 0.21 -5.60 18.24
C LEU A 160 -1.28 -5.83 18.06
N LYS A 161 -1.94 -6.47 19.04
CA LYS A 161 -3.39 -6.68 18.98
C LYS A 161 -4.18 -5.39 18.89
N ARG A 162 -3.86 -4.41 19.73
CA ARG A 162 -4.54 -3.10 19.70
C ARG A 162 -4.37 -2.37 18.38
N ARG A 163 -3.27 -2.62 17.68
CA ARG A 163 -3.00 -2.00 16.36
C ARG A 163 -3.62 -2.73 15.17
N LEU A 164 -3.96 -4.02 15.35
CA LEU A 164 -4.60 -4.85 14.34
C LEU A 164 -6.13 -4.90 14.48
N SER A 165 -6.67 -4.45 15.62
CA SER A 165 -8.11 -4.24 15.84
C SER A 165 -8.57 -2.93 15.28
#